data_75375f2ec4ed1fbee751797abfe545bb
#
_entry.id   75375f2ec4ed1fbee751797abfe545bb
#
_cell.length_a   1.000
_cell.length_b   1.000
_cell.length_c   1.000
_cell.angle_alpha   90.00
_cell.angle_beta   90.00
_cell.angle_gamma   90.00
#
_symmetry.space_group_name_H-M   'P 1'
#
loop_
_entity.id
_entity.type
_entity.pdbx_description
1 polymer ?
#
loop_
_entity_poly.entity_id
_entity_poly.type
_entity_poly.pdbx_seq_one_letter_code
_entity_poly.pdbx_strand_id
1 'polypeptide(L)'
;MVGPLIWMVLTSLKTPADAESFFNTPHEFIAIIKGFLPDPLTWENYRAVFTERPMVWYFINSAAYTLLKLIPGLFFCSLAGFLFAKSRFPGRDWIFGAIIITLMIPFQVKMLTLYDMMVDFGWVDTYWAIVMVGLMEPFGIFLFRQSIIGIPDELLDAARIDGAGLLETYFKVILPLIKPTIAAYSIFLFMWSWSDFLWPLIAINTETLKPLEVGILGFSDINNPEFVKMMAASTVAVIPVILFFLMMQKQFIKGVTLTGLKG
;
A
#
# COMPACT_ATOMS: atom_id res chain seq x y z
N MET A 1 10.47 -2.08 18.00
CA MET A 1 10.08 -2.15 16.57
C MET A 1 11.04 -1.42 15.61
N VAL A 2 11.92 -0.52 16.08
CA VAL A 2 12.84 0.25 15.21
C VAL A 2 14.14 -0.52 14.88
N GLY A 3 14.49 -1.55 15.68
CA GLY A 3 15.73 -2.32 15.55
C GLY A 3 16.00 -2.86 14.13
N PRO A 4 15.04 -3.56 13.47
CA PRO A 4 15.27 -4.07 12.13
C PRO A 4 15.53 -2.98 11.08
N LEU A 5 14.88 -1.80 11.21
CA LEU A 5 15.12 -0.68 10.31
C LEU A 5 16.53 -0.10 10.50
N ILE A 6 16.97 0.05 11.75
CA ILE A 6 18.34 0.49 12.06
C ILE A 6 19.35 -0.51 11.46
N TRP A 7 19.12 -1.80 11.67
CA TRP A 7 19.99 -2.84 11.12
C TRP A 7 20.05 -2.80 9.60
N MET A 8 18.93 -2.65 8.92
CA MET A 8 18.84 -2.49 7.46
C MET A 8 19.68 -1.30 6.98
N VAL A 9 19.51 -0.12 7.62
CA VAL A 9 20.28 1.10 7.27
C VAL A 9 21.77 0.90 7.54
N LEU A 10 22.16 0.33 8.68
CA LEU A 10 23.58 0.09 8.99
C LEU A 10 24.19 -0.92 8.03
N THR A 11 23.46 -1.99 7.70
CA THR A 11 23.93 -3.00 6.74
C THR A 11 24.05 -2.45 5.33
N SER A 12 23.20 -1.52 4.92
CA SER A 12 23.30 -0.87 3.61
C SER A 12 24.56 -0.02 3.42
N LEU A 13 25.19 0.37 4.52
CA LEU A 13 26.43 1.17 4.56
C LEU A 13 27.70 0.31 4.72
N LYS A 14 27.56 -1.02 4.76
CA LYS A 14 28.69 -1.96 4.85
C LYS A 14 29.24 -2.29 3.47
N THR A 15 30.52 -2.70 3.45
CA THR A 15 31.07 -3.41 2.29
C THR A 15 30.54 -4.85 2.25
N PRO A 16 30.53 -5.53 1.08
CA PRO A 16 30.18 -6.95 1.03
C PRO A 16 30.99 -7.82 1.97
N ALA A 17 32.30 -7.57 2.06
CA ALA A 17 33.20 -8.32 2.95
C ALA A 17 32.89 -8.09 4.45
N ASP A 18 32.54 -6.87 4.85
CA ASP A 18 32.14 -6.56 6.22
C ASP A 18 30.79 -7.22 6.58
N ALA A 19 29.82 -7.21 5.67
CA ALA A 19 28.54 -7.88 5.86
C ALA A 19 28.71 -9.40 5.97
N GLU A 20 29.55 -10.02 5.14
CA GLU A 20 29.84 -11.44 5.18
C GLU A 20 30.57 -11.83 6.48
N SER A 21 31.52 -11.02 6.93
CA SER A 21 32.24 -11.23 8.19
C SER A 21 31.29 -11.27 9.40
N PHE A 22 30.26 -10.44 9.39
CA PHE A 22 29.24 -10.42 10.45
C PHE A 22 28.51 -11.76 10.59
N PHE A 23 28.15 -12.41 9.50
CA PHE A 23 27.47 -13.71 9.52
C PHE A 23 28.40 -14.87 9.95
N ASN A 24 29.72 -14.72 9.74
CA ASN A 24 30.73 -15.73 10.05
C ASN A 24 31.36 -15.55 11.43
N THR A 25 31.04 -14.45 12.14
CA THR A 25 31.62 -14.15 13.47
C THR A 25 30.92 -14.96 14.56
N PRO A 26 31.65 -15.50 15.57
CA PRO A 26 31.05 -16.17 16.73
C PRO A 26 30.06 -15.24 17.44
N HIS A 27 28.93 -15.78 17.91
CA HIS A 27 27.83 -15.03 18.53
C HIS A 27 28.15 -14.51 19.94
N GLU A 28 29.37 -14.02 20.18
CA GLU A 28 29.70 -13.30 21.41
C GLU A 28 29.06 -11.91 21.38
N PHE A 29 28.44 -11.50 22.48
CA PHE A 29 27.66 -10.26 22.57
C PHE A 29 28.44 -9.01 22.11
N ILE A 30 29.75 -8.92 22.45
CA ILE A 30 30.62 -7.81 22.06
C ILE A 30 30.91 -7.85 20.56
N ALA A 31 31.07 -9.01 19.96
CA ALA A 31 31.29 -9.20 18.54
C ALA A 31 30.05 -8.81 17.73
N ILE A 32 28.87 -9.17 18.24
CA ILE A 32 27.59 -8.76 17.66
C ILE A 32 27.46 -7.23 17.64
N ILE A 33 27.73 -6.55 18.77
CA ILE A 33 27.64 -5.08 18.84
C ILE A 33 28.63 -4.41 17.89
N LYS A 34 29.88 -4.87 17.81
CA LYS A 34 30.88 -4.34 16.88
C LYS A 34 30.50 -4.61 15.43
N GLY A 35 29.97 -5.79 15.13
CA GLY A 35 29.51 -6.16 13.80
C GLY A 35 28.23 -5.45 13.35
N PHE A 36 27.53 -4.73 14.23
CA PHE A 36 26.39 -3.89 13.82
C PHE A 36 26.83 -2.63 13.07
N LEU A 37 27.98 -2.05 13.42
CA LEU A 37 28.48 -0.83 12.79
C LEU A 37 29.25 -1.17 11.51
N PRO A 38 29.10 -0.36 10.43
CA PRO A 38 29.87 -0.54 9.21
C PRO A 38 31.35 -0.15 9.42
N ASP A 39 32.27 -1.01 8.97
CA ASP A 39 33.72 -0.75 9.01
C ASP A 39 34.41 -1.37 7.79
N PRO A 40 34.80 -0.57 6.77
CA PRO A 40 34.57 0.87 6.65
C PRO A 40 33.15 1.22 6.22
N LEU A 41 32.69 2.42 6.57
CA LEU A 41 31.41 2.98 6.08
C LEU A 41 31.53 3.32 4.59
N THR A 42 30.59 2.84 3.76
CA THR A 42 30.57 3.09 2.33
C THR A 42 29.20 3.54 1.81
N TRP A 43 29.18 4.41 0.80
CA TRP A 43 28.00 4.83 0.06
C TRP A 43 27.90 4.16 -1.32
N GLU A 44 28.86 3.28 -1.64
CA GLU A 44 28.93 2.64 -2.95
C GLU A 44 27.68 1.80 -3.27
N ASN A 45 27.09 1.15 -2.26
CA ASN A 45 25.87 0.36 -2.44
C ASN A 45 24.72 1.21 -2.98
N TYR A 46 24.55 2.43 -2.44
CA TYR A 46 23.52 3.35 -2.93
C TYR A 46 23.80 3.79 -4.37
N ARG A 47 25.06 4.11 -4.68
CA ARG A 47 25.45 4.45 -6.06
C ARG A 47 25.19 3.27 -7.01
N ALA A 48 25.59 2.07 -6.64
CA ALA A 48 25.39 0.84 -7.42
C ALA A 48 23.90 0.57 -7.69
N VAL A 49 23.04 0.71 -6.67
CA VAL A 49 21.59 0.53 -6.79
C VAL A 49 20.99 1.40 -7.89
N PHE A 50 21.43 2.66 -8.03
CA PHE A 50 20.93 3.57 -9.05
C PHE A 50 21.62 3.47 -10.42
N THR A 51 22.81 2.87 -10.49
CA THR A 51 23.57 2.74 -11.75
C THR A 51 23.42 1.37 -12.42
N GLU A 52 23.24 0.32 -11.63
CA GLU A 52 23.15 -1.06 -12.14
C GLU A 52 21.72 -1.47 -12.51
N ARG A 53 20.71 -0.84 -11.91
CA ARG A 53 19.30 -1.10 -12.15
C ARG A 53 18.53 0.19 -12.42
N PRO A 54 17.42 0.16 -13.16
CA PRO A 54 16.61 1.35 -13.43
C PRO A 54 15.76 1.76 -12.21
N MET A 55 16.41 1.95 -11.05
CA MET A 55 15.78 2.20 -9.74
C MET A 55 14.86 3.41 -9.75
N VAL A 56 15.19 4.44 -10.52
CA VAL A 56 14.35 5.63 -10.69
C VAL A 56 13.02 5.26 -11.32
N TRP A 57 13.00 4.38 -12.33
CA TRP A 57 11.78 3.92 -12.95
C TRP A 57 10.95 3.06 -12.00
N TYR A 58 11.57 2.17 -11.23
CA TYR A 58 10.85 1.39 -10.21
C TYR A 58 10.16 2.29 -9.20
N PHE A 59 10.85 3.36 -8.77
CA PHE A 59 10.28 4.33 -7.85
C PHE A 59 9.09 5.10 -8.45
N ILE A 60 9.25 5.60 -9.69
CA ILE A 60 8.20 6.29 -10.43
C ILE A 60 6.99 5.37 -10.63
N ASN A 61 7.22 4.11 -11.01
CA ASN A 61 6.14 3.14 -11.20
C ASN A 61 5.40 2.84 -9.90
N SER A 62 6.11 2.59 -8.79
CA SER A 62 5.47 2.40 -7.49
C SER A 62 4.62 3.60 -7.08
N ALA A 63 5.14 4.82 -7.27
CA ALA A 63 4.39 6.03 -6.98
C ALA A 63 3.17 6.17 -7.91
N ALA A 64 3.32 5.92 -9.20
CA ALA A 64 2.24 5.98 -10.17
C ALA A 64 1.16 4.92 -9.91
N TYR A 65 1.52 3.65 -9.71
CA TYR A 65 0.59 2.57 -9.37
C TYR A 65 -0.16 2.89 -8.08
N THR A 66 0.56 3.35 -7.05
CA THR A 66 -0.05 3.70 -5.77
C THR A 66 -1.03 4.86 -5.91
N LEU A 67 -0.67 5.95 -6.59
CA LEU A 67 -1.55 7.10 -6.77
C LEU A 67 -2.76 6.78 -7.66
N LEU A 68 -2.56 6.01 -8.73
CA LEU A 68 -3.62 5.58 -9.63
C LEU A 68 -4.61 4.61 -8.98
N LYS A 69 -4.20 3.85 -7.95
CA LYS A 69 -5.10 3.06 -7.10
C LYS A 69 -5.71 3.90 -5.98
N LEU A 70 -4.91 4.74 -5.31
CA LEU A 70 -5.31 5.47 -4.12
C LEU A 70 -6.45 6.45 -4.40
N ILE A 71 -6.28 7.33 -5.39
CA ILE A 71 -7.25 8.40 -5.66
C ILE A 71 -8.61 7.84 -6.11
N PRO A 72 -8.69 7.01 -7.16
CA PRO A 72 -9.97 6.43 -7.57
C PRO A 72 -10.51 5.42 -6.56
N GLY A 73 -9.65 4.65 -5.89
CA GLY A 73 -10.05 3.69 -4.88
C GLY A 73 -10.75 4.36 -3.69
N LEU A 74 -10.22 5.48 -3.19
CA LEU A 74 -10.88 6.29 -2.15
C LEU A 74 -12.25 6.79 -2.63
N PHE A 75 -12.32 7.30 -3.84
CA PHE A 75 -13.56 7.82 -4.41
C PHE A 75 -14.61 6.73 -4.58
N PHE A 76 -14.29 5.66 -5.27
CA PHE A 76 -15.26 4.60 -5.56
C PHE A 76 -15.67 3.82 -4.31
N CYS A 77 -14.73 3.50 -3.41
CA CYS A 77 -15.06 2.78 -2.17
C CYS A 77 -15.93 3.64 -1.23
N SER A 78 -15.64 4.95 -1.09
CA SER A 78 -16.45 5.82 -0.24
C SER A 78 -17.83 6.11 -0.84
N LEU A 79 -17.91 6.29 -2.17
CA LEU A 79 -19.19 6.45 -2.85
C LEU A 79 -20.04 5.19 -2.76
N ALA A 80 -19.47 4.01 -2.99
CA ALA A 80 -20.16 2.73 -2.81
C ALA A 80 -20.60 2.55 -1.35
N GLY A 81 -19.70 2.83 -0.38
CA GLY A 81 -20.05 2.82 1.05
C GLY A 81 -21.23 3.71 1.39
N PHE A 82 -21.29 4.92 0.80
CA PHE A 82 -22.43 5.83 0.95
C PHE A 82 -23.71 5.25 0.38
N LEU A 83 -23.67 4.71 -0.83
CA LEU A 83 -24.84 4.08 -1.46
C LEU A 83 -25.36 2.90 -0.64
N PHE A 84 -24.48 2.04 -0.16
CA PHE A 84 -24.86 0.89 0.68
C PHE A 84 -25.31 1.30 2.10
N ALA A 85 -24.91 2.46 2.62
CA ALA A 85 -25.31 2.95 3.93
C ALA A 85 -26.67 3.66 3.90
N LYS A 86 -26.89 4.57 2.92
CA LYS A 86 -27.97 5.56 2.95
C LYS A 86 -28.97 5.45 1.81
N SER A 87 -28.65 4.75 0.73
CA SER A 87 -29.59 4.59 -0.38
C SER A 87 -30.48 3.35 -0.19
N ARG A 88 -31.71 3.41 -0.70
CA ARG A 88 -32.66 2.30 -0.71
C ARG A 88 -32.83 1.81 -2.15
N PHE A 89 -32.36 0.60 -2.43
CA PHE A 89 -32.54 -0.06 -3.72
C PHE A 89 -32.71 -1.58 -3.50
N PRO A 90 -33.43 -2.26 -4.42
CA PRO A 90 -33.68 -3.68 -4.30
C PRO A 90 -32.36 -4.48 -4.35
N GLY A 91 -32.23 -5.47 -3.49
CA GLY A 91 -31.01 -6.31 -3.43
C GLY A 91 -29.82 -5.73 -2.72
N ARG A 92 -29.89 -4.50 -2.17
CA ARG A 92 -28.78 -3.79 -1.51
C ARG A 92 -28.00 -4.67 -0.54
N ASP A 93 -28.67 -5.30 0.39
CA ASP A 93 -28.02 -6.07 1.45
C ASP A 93 -27.44 -7.40 0.94
N TRP A 94 -28.07 -8.00 -0.08
CA TRP A 94 -27.54 -9.17 -0.76
C TRP A 94 -26.27 -8.86 -1.56
N ILE A 95 -26.27 -7.76 -2.33
CA ILE A 95 -25.09 -7.32 -3.08
C ILE A 95 -23.94 -6.96 -2.13
N PHE A 96 -24.24 -6.24 -1.05
CA PHE A 96 -23.25 -5.91 -0.04
C PHE A 96 -22.71 -7.21 0.61
N GLY A 97 -23.57 -8.15 0.98
CA GLY A 97 -23.17 -9.45 1.51
C GLY A 97 -22.25 -10.21 0.56
N ALA A 98 -22.58 -10.25 -0.74
CA ALA A 98 -21.74 -10.87 -1.76
C ALA A 98 -20.35 -10.20 -1.85
N ILE A 99 -20.28 -8.87 -1.79
CA ILE A 99 -19.00 -8.14 -1.74
C ILE A 99 -18.17 -8.55 -0.51
N ILE A 100 -18.81 -8.65 0.66
CA ILE A 100 -18.10 -9.03 1.90
C ILE A 100 -17.59 -10.47 1.84
N ILE A 101 -18.35 -11.40 1.26
CA ILE A 101 -17.91 -12.78 1.08
C ILE A 101 -16.61 -12.86 0.29
N THR A 102 -16.37 -11.96 -0.67
CA THR A 102 -15.11 -11.94 -1.44
C THR A 102 -13.87 -11.67 -0.61
N LEU A 103 -14.00 -11.05 0.59
CA LEU A 103 -12.88 -10.87 1.54
C LEU A 103 -12.39 -12.20 2.11
N MET A 104 -13.24 -13.22 2.13
CA MET A 104 -12.87 -14.56 2.64
C MET A 104 -12.03 -15.36 1.63
N ILE A 105 -11.99 -14.91 0.36
CA ILE A 105 -11.24 -15.60 -0.69
C ILE A 105 -9.82 -15.08 -0.70
N PRO A 106 -8.80 -15.90 -0.37
CA PRO A 106 -7.40 -15.50 -0.45
C PRO A 106 -7.04 -15.01 -1.85
N PHE A 107 -6.20 -13.98 -1.94
CA PHE A 107 -5.79 -13.41 -3.23
C PHE A 107 -5.17 -14.46 -4.15
N GLN A 108 -4.37 -15.36 -3.59
CA GLN A 108 -3.66 -16.41 -4.33
C GLN A 108 -4.61 -17.37 -5.07
N VAL A 109 -5.81 -17.61 -4.53
CA VAL A 109 -6.82 -18.48 -5.15
C VAL A 109 -7.39 -17.84 -6.43
N LYS A 110 -7.64 -16.53 -6.40
CA LYS A 110 -8.21 -15.80 -7.55
C LYS A 110 -7.15 -15.31 -8.55
N MET A 111 -5.87 -15.35 -8.16
CA MET A 111 -4.76 -14.75 -8.90
C MET A 111 -4.63 -15.30 -10.33
N LEU A 112 -4.76 -16.62 -10.50
CA LEU A 112 -4.64 -17.24 -11.80
C LEU A 112 -5.78 -16.81 -12.75
N THR A 113 -7.01 -16.80 -12.25
CA THR A 113 -8.18 -16.33 -13.02
C THR A 113 -8.05 -14.84 -13.38
N LEU A 114 -7.53 -14.02 -12.44
CA LEU A 114 -7.28 -12.61 -12.72
C LEU A 114 -6.21 -12.43 -13.80
N TYR A 115 -5.16 -13.26 -13.79
CA TYR A 115 -4.13 -13.23 -14.83
C TYR A 115 -4.70 -13.57 -16.20
N ASP A 116 -5.50 -14.64 -16.31
CA ASP A 116 -6.18 -15.02 -17.55
C ASP A 116 -7.07 -13.88 -18.08
N MET A 117 -7.82 -13.21 -17.19
CA MET A 117 -8.59 -12.03 -17.58
C MET A 117 -7.70 -10.87 -18.11
N MET A 118 -6.51 -10.65 -17.52
CA MET A 118 -5.57 -9.65 -18.01
C MET A 118 -5.01 -10.01 -19.38
N VAL A 119 -4.80 -11.31 -19.64
CA VAL A 119 -4.42 -11.81 -20.98
C VAL A 119 -5.53 -11.52 -21.99
N ASP A 120 -6.77 -11.87 -21.67
CA ASP A 120 -7.93 -11.66 -22.55
C ASP A 120 -8.16 -10.18 -22.88
N PHE A 121 -7.90 -9.28 -21.93
CA PHE A 121 -8.01 -7.83 -22.15
C PHE A 121 -6.76 -7.23 -22.82
N GLY A 122 -5.68 -7.98 -23.02
CA GLY A 122 -4.41 -7.46 -23.51
C GLY A 122 -3.74 -6.48 -22.56
N TRP A 123 -3.96 -6.62 -21.24
CA TRP A 123 -3.46 -5.72 -20.20
C TRP A 123 -2.19 -6.22 -19.52
N VAL A 124 -1.80 -7.47 -19.72
CA VAL A 124 -0.53 -7.99 -19.19
C VAL A 124 0.62 -7.08 -19.62
N ASP A 125 1.55 -6.84 -18.72
CA ASP A 125 2.70 -5.95 -18.91
C ASP A 125 2.34 -4.49 -19.19
N THR A 126 1.23 -4.02 -18.61
CA THR A 126 0.78 -2.63 -18.68
C THR A 126 0.40 -2.09 -17.28
N TYR A 127 0.26 -0.76 -17.18
CA TYR A 127 -0.27 -0.11 -15.97
C TYR A 127 -1.67 -0.61 -15.59
N TRP A 128 -2.50 -0.96 -16.59
CA TRP A 128 -3.87 -1.43 -16.36
C TRP A 128 -3.92 -2.75 -15.59
N ALA A 129 -2.98 -3.67 -15.85
CA ALA A 129 -2.91 -4.93 -15.12
C ALA A 129 -2.75 -4.70 -13.60
N ILE A 130 -2.01 -3.67 -13.21
CA ILE A 130 -1.75 -3.37 -11.79
C ILE A 130 -2.90 -2.54 -11.20
N VAL A 131 -3.32 -1.48 -11.89
CA VAL A 131 -4.24 -0.49 -11.34
C VAL A 131 -5.66 -1.04 -11.19
N MET A 132 -6.15 -1.81 -12.18
CA MET A 132 -7.53 -2.29 -12.18
C MET A 132 -7.77 -3.41 -11.17
N VAL A 133 -6.73 -4.20 -10.88
CA VAL A 133 -6.81 -5.21 -9.81
C VAL A 133 -6.66 -4.53 -8.45
N GLY A 134 -7.71 -4.60 -7.65
CA GLY A 134 -7.76 -3.97 -6.32
C GLY A 134 -8.16 -2.49 -6.32
N LEU A 135 -8.69 -1.94 -7.44
CA LEU A 135 -9.17 -0.57 -7.50
C LEU A 135 -10.35 -0.31 -6.54
N MET A 136 -11.25 -1.27 -6.42
CA MET A 136 -12.39 -1.24 -5.50
C MET A 136 -12.28 -2.38 -4.49
N GLU A 137 -11.50 -2.16 -3.43
CA GLU A 137 -11.33 -3.17 -2.40
C GLU A 137 -12.59 -3.31 -1.54
N PRO A 138 -13.11 -4.55 -1.37
CA PRO A 138 -14.29 -4.82 -0.53
C PRO A 138 -14.15 -4.31 0.90
N PHE A 139 -12.94 -4.35 1.46
CA PHE A 139 -12.64 -3.79 2.78
C PHE A 139 -12.90 -2.28 2.84
N GLY A 140 -12.53 -1.53 1.80
CA GLY A 140 -12.79 -0.08 1.72
C GLY A 140 -14.28 0.21 1.70
N ILE A 141 -15.06 -0.50 0.88
CA ILE A 141 -16.52 -0.36 0.82
C ILE A 141 -17.14 -0.64 2.19
N PHE A 142 -16.71 -1.72 2.85
CA PHE A 142 -17.16 -2.06 4.20
C PHE A 142 -16.85 -0.96 5.21
N LEU A 143 -15.60 -0.50 5.26
CA LEU A 143 -15.14 0.51 6.21
C LEU A 143 -15.91 1.83 6.07
N PHE A 144 -16.09 2.30 4.83
CA PHE A 144 -16.86 3.51 4.57
C PHE A 144 -18.34 3.33 4.91
N ARG A 145 -18.95 2.19 4.54
CA ARG A 145 -20.34 1.92 4.92
C ARG A 145 -20.52 1.96 6.44
N GLN A 146 -19.64 1.32 7.22
CA GLN A 146 -19.72 1.32 8.69
C GLN A 146 -19.60 2.74 9.28
N SER A 147 -18.71 3.55 8.72
CA SER A 147 -18.54 4.94 9.14
C SER A 147 -19.78 5.79 8.81
N ILE A 148 -20.39 5.59 7.64
CA ILE A 148 -21.51 6.42 7.15
C ILE A 148 -22.84 6.02 7.79
N ILE A 149 -23.03 4.76 8.21
CA ILE A 149 -24.25 4.32 8.91
C ILE A 149 -24.49 5.17 10.18
N GLY A 150 -23.44 5.53 10.91
CA GLY A 150 -23.53 6.33 12.12
C GLY A 150 -23.86 7.82 11.92
N ILE A 151 -23.92 8.31 10.68
CA ILE A 151 -24.30 9.69 10.37
C ILE A 151 -25.83 9.81 10.46
N PRO A 152 -26.38 10.80 11.20
CA PRO A 152 -27.83 11.03 11.32
C PRO A 152 -28.49 11.26 9.95
N ASP A 153 -29.65 10.66 9.72
CA ASP A 153 -30.39 10.81 8.45
C ASP A 153 -30.96 12.21 8.28
N GLU A 154 -31.19 12.94 9.37
CA GLU A 154 -31.65 14.31 9.39
C GLU A 154 -30.73 15.28 8.60
N LEU A 155 -29.43 14.99 8.55
CA LEU A 155 -28.49 15.79 7.74
C LEU A 155 -28.71 15.58 6.24
N LEU A 156 -29.11 14.37 5.87
CA LEU A 156 -29.41 14.05 4.47
C LEU A 156 -30.78 14.62 4.07
N ASP A 157 -31.74 14.58 4.97
CA ASP A 157 -33.07 15.14 4.75
C ASP A 157 -33.02 16.67 4.65
N ALA A 158 -32.22 17.35 5.47
CA ALA A 158 -31.96 18.77 5.34
C ALA A 158 -31.36 19.12 3.95
N ALA A 159 -30.34 18.37 3.51
CA ALA A 159 -29.74 18.55 2.19
C ALA A 159 -30.76 18.35 1.06
N ARG A 160 -31.68 17.39 1.19
CA ARG A 160 -32.77 17.17 0.20
C ARG A 160 -33.77 18.34 0.18
N ILE A 161 -34.13 18.88 1.35
CA ILE A 161 -35.01 20.05 1.46
C ILE A 161 -34.35 21.26 0.77
N ASP A 162 -33.04 21.41 0.89
CA ASP A 162 -32.24 22.43 0.20
C ASP A 162 -32.08 22.16 -1.31
N GLY A 163 -32.65 21.06 -1.83
CA GLY A 163 -32.62 20.69 -3.25
C GLY A 163 -31.35 19.96 -3.70
N ALA A 164 -30.50 19.53 -2.76
CA ALA A 164 -29.26 18.82 -3.11
C ALA A 164 -29.55 17.43 -3.70
N GLY A 165 -28.97 17.15 -4.86
CA GLY A 165 -28.97 15.83 -5.46
C GLY A 165 -28.04 14.84 -4.73
N LEU A 166 -28.08 13.57 -5.12
CA LEU A 166 -27.32 12.49 -4.46
C LEU A 166 -25.82 12.77 -4.42
N LEU A 167 -25.21 13.14 -5.54
CA LEU A 167 -23.79 13.45 -5.62
C LEU A 167 -23.42 14.70 -4.84
N GLU A 168 -24.30 15.71 -4.86
CA GLU A 168 -24.09 16.93 -4.09
C GLU A 168 -24.11 16.66 -2.58
N THR A 169 -25.07 15.86 -2.12
CA THR A 169 -25.13 15.37 -0.74
C THR A 169 -23.85 14.60 -0.38
N TYR A 170 -23.36 13.72 -1.28
CA TYR A 170 -22.11 13.00 -1.05
C TYR A 170 -20.93 13.95 -0.88
N PHE A 171 -20.72 14.90 -1.80
CA PHE A 171 -19.55 15.79 -1.75
C PHE A 171 -19.63 16.85 -0.64
N LYS A 172 -20.82 17.43 -0.40
CA LYS A 172 -20.96 18.55 0.53
C LYS A 172 -21.27 18.13 1.97
N VAL A 173 -21.90 16.97 2.19
CA VAL A 173 -22.31 16.50 3.51
C VAL A 173 -21.49 15.30 3.95
N ILE A 174 -21.52 14.21 3.17
CA ILE A 174 -20.93 12.94 3.60
C ILE A 174 -19.40 13.01 3.63
N LEU A 175 -18.77 13.42 2.53
CA LEU A 175 -17.31 13.42 2.38
C LEU A 175 -16.58 14.22 3.47
N PRO A 176 -17.06 15.42 3.85
CA PRO A 176 -16.47 16.16 4.98
C PRO A 176 -16.59 15.45 6.32
N LEU A 177 -17.69 14.74 6.59
CA LEU A 177 -17.94 14.04 7.85
C LEU A 177 -17.08 12.76 8.00
N ILE A 178 -16.76 12.11 6.89
CA ILE A 178 -15.95 10.88 6.90
C ILE A 178 -14.45 11.11 6.68
N LYS A 179 -13.95 12.35 6.75
CA LYS A 179 -12.51 12.66 6.62
C LYS A 179 -11.60 11.78 7.47
N PRO A 180 -11.92 11.44 8.74
CA PRO A 180 -11.09 10.53 9.52
C PRO A 180 -11.01 9.12 8.92
N THR A 181 -12.13 8.62 8.39
CA THR A 181 -12.20 7.30 7.73
C THR A 181 -11.43 7.31 6.41
N ILE A 182 -11.51 8.41 5.64
CA ILE A 182 -10.71 8.59 4.42
C ILE A 182 -9.23 8.51 4.75
N ALA A 183 -8.79 9.23 5.78
CA ALA A 183 -7.38 9.21 6.20
C ALA A 183 -6.93 7.81 6.64
N ALA A 184 -7.75 7.11 7.44
CA ALA A 184 -7.45 5.76 7.88
C ALA A 184 -7.34 4.78 6.69
N TYR A 185 -8.33 4.79 5.80
CA TYR A 185 -8.31 3.92 4.62
C TYR A 185 -7.20 4.27 3.64
N SER A 186 -6.84 5.56 3.51
CA SER A 186 -5.70 6.01 2.68
C SER A 186 -4.39 5.36 3.12
N ILE A 187 -4.17 5.21 4.43
CA ILE A 187 -2.97 4.55 4.95
C ILE A 187 -2.94 3.09 4.54
N PHE A 188 -4.05 2.35 4.72
CA PHE A 188 -4.12 0.94 4.32
C PHE A 188 -3.90 0.78 2.82
N LEU A 189 -4.62 1.56 2.01
CA LEU A 189 -4.57 1.44 0.55
C LEU A 189 -3.18 1.84 0.00
N PHE A 190 -2.56 2.89 0.58
CA PHE A 190 -1.19 3.25 0.26
C PHE A 190 -0.21 2.12 0.58
N MET A 191 -0.26 1.58 1.81
CA MET A 191 0.64 0.50 2.21
C MET A 191 0.47 -0.75 1.35
N TRP A 192 -0.78 -1.17 1.10
CA TRP A 192 -1.04 -2.34 0.24
C TRP A 192 -0.55 -2.14 -1.18
N SER A 193 -0.77 -0.95 -1.75
CA SER A 193 -0.35 -0.67 -3.13
C SER A 193 1.16 -0.46 -3.26
N TRP A 194 1.78 0.20 -2.27
CA TRP A 194 3.22 0.45 -2.27
C TRP A 194 4.04 -0.83 -2.08
N SER A 195 3.59 -1.71 -1.16
CA SER A 195 4.26 -2.97 -0.84
C SER A 195 3.72 -4.16 -1.66
N ASP A 196 2.96 -3.90 -2.74
CA ASP A 196 2.44 -4.96 -3.61
C ASP A 196 3.61 -5.57 -4.39
N PHE A 197 3.86 -6.85 -4.10
CA PHE A 197 4.96 -7.61 -4.69
C PHE A 197 4.47 -8.72 -5.62
N LEU A 198 3.56 -9.57 -5.09
CA LEU A 198 3.21 -10.82 -5.74
C LEU A 198 2.49 -10.61 -7.08
N TRP A 199 1.55 -9.68 -7.13
CA TRP A 199 0.79 -9.43 -8.34
C TRP A 199 1.63 -8.77 -9.44
N PRO A 200 2.37 -7.69 -9.17
CA PRO A 200 3.27 -7.10 -10.17
C PRO A 200 4.38 -8.06 -10.65
N LEU A 201 4.86 -8.96 -9.78
CA LEU A 201 5.86 -9.96 -10.16
C LEU A 201 5.37 -10.87 -11.30
N ILE A 202 4.07 -11.15 -11.34
CA ILE A 202 3.47 -12.05 -12.34
C ILE A 202 2.97 -11.25 -13.55
N ALA A 203 2.40 -10.07 -13.32
CA ALA A 203 1.69 -9.30 -14.32
C ALA A 203 2.62 -8.39 -15.15
N ILE A 204 3.84 -8.07 -14.66
CA ILE A 204 4.79 -7.15 -15.32
C ILE A 204 6.07 -7.88 -15.67
N ASN A 205 6.38 -7.92 -16.97
CA ASN A 205 7.58 -8.53 -17.51
C ASN A 205 8.67 -7.51 -17.87
N THR A 206 8.26 -6.36 -18.42
CA THR A 206 9.18 -5.29 -18.83
C THR A 206 9.88 -4.66 -17.65
N GLU A 207 11.22 -4.66 -17.67
CA GLU A 207 12.06 -4.20 -16.56
C GLU A 207 11.72 -2.76 -16.13
N THR A 208 11.53 -1.85 -17.08
CA THR A 208 11.23 -0.44 -16.81
C THR A 208 9.80 -0.16 -16.33
N LEU A 209 8.91 -1.17 -16.32
CA LEU A 209 7.56 -1.08 -15.78
C LEU A 209 7.43 -1.71 -14.38
N LYS A 210 8.46 -2.42 -13.90
CA LYS A 210 8.44 -3.04 -12.58
C LYS A 210 8.29 -2.00 -11.47
N PRO A 211 7.47 -2.25 -10.44
CA PRO A 211 7.48 -1.46 -9.22
C PRO A 211 8.70 -1.78 -8.36
N LEU A 212 8.93 -0.96 -7.35
CA LEU A 212 10.10 -0.98 -6.51
C LEU A 212 10.33 -2.32 -5.81
N GLU A 213 9.28 -2.90 -5.21
CA GLU A 213 9.36 -4.20 -4.51
C GLU A 213 9.82 -5.34 -5.44
N VAL A 214 9.36 -5.36 -6.68
CA VAL A 214 9.81 -6.34 -7.69
C VAL A 214 11.22 -6.02 -8.17
N GLY A 215 11.54 -4.75 -8.35
CA GLY A 215 12.87 -4.30 -8.80
C GLY A 215 13.99 -4.63 -7.80
N ILE A 216 13.69 -4.54 -6.49
CA ILE A 216 14.64 -4.90 -5.42
C ILE A 216 15.02 -6.39 -5.48
N LEU A 217 14.10 -7.26 -5.90
CA LEU A 217 14.40 -8.69 -6.05
C LEU A 217 15.55 -8.94 -7.04
N GLY A 218 15.78 -8.04 -7.99
CA GLY A 218 16.90 -8.13 -8.93
C GLY A 218 18.30 -8.11 -8.28
N PHE A 219 18.41 -7.69 -7.00
CA PHE A 219 19.64 -7.78 -6.20
C PHE A 219 19.73 -9.08 -5.38
N SER A 220 18.73 -9.96 -5.45
CA SER A 220 18.66 -11.26 -4.77
C SER A 220 18.98 -12.39 -5.74
N ASP A 221 20.12 -12.33 -6.43
CA ASP A 221 20.57 -13.46 -7.27
C ASP A 221 20.98 -14.63 -6.36
N ILE A 222 20.46 -15.83 -6.66
CA ILE A 222 20.75 -17.06 -5.92
C ILE A 222 22.25 -17.41 -6.00
N ASN A 223 22.91 -17.08 -7.10
CA ASN A 223 24.32 -17.41 -7.34
C ASN A 223 25.30 -16.35 -6.84
N ASN A 224 24.83 -15.11 -6.63
CA ASN A 224 25.62 -14.00 -6.14
C ASN A 224 24.72 -12.99 -5.43
N PRO A 225 24.30 -13.28 -4.18
CA PRO A 225 23.38 -12.42 -3.45
C PRO A 225 24.07 -11.10 -3.09
N GLU A 226 23.62 -10.02 -3.72
CA GLU A 226 24.11 -8.66 -3.44
C GLU A 226 23.38 -8.06 -2.22
N PHE A 227 23.50 -8.75 -1.08
CA PHE A 227 22.75 -8.48 0.14
C PHE A 227 22.82 -7.02 0.60
N VAL A 228 24.02 -6.42 0.56
CA VAL A 228 24.22 -5.02 0.97
C VAL A 228 23.53 -4.02 0.03
N LYS A 229 23.52 -4.33 -1.29
CA LYS A 229 22.78 -3.52 -2.28
C LYS A 229 21.27 -3.67 -2.09
N MET A 230 20.79 -4.90 -1.80
CA MET A 230 19.39 -5.13 -1.48
C MET A 230 18.97 -4.35 -0.23
N MET A 231 19.80 -4.28 0.81
CA MET A 231 19.55 -3.46 2.00
C MET A 231 19.52 -1.97 1.67
N ALA A 232 20.42 -1.49 0.78
CA ALA A 232 20.41 -0.11 0.33
C ALA A 232 19.14 0.24 -0.47
N ALA A 233 18.72 -0.62 -1.40
CA ALA A 233 17.49 -0.46 -2.16
C ALA A 233 16.26 -0.46 -1.25
N SER A 234 16.19 -1.39 -0.29
CA SER A 234 15.11 -1.48 0.71
C SER A 234 15.07 -0.24 1.62
N THR A 235 16.23 0.31 1.98
CA THR A 235 16.31 1.56 2.77
C THR A 235 15.67 2.73 2.00
N VAL A 236 15.93 2.85 0.70
CA VAL A 236 15.29 3.86 -0.15
C VAL A 236 13.80 3.60 -0.28
N ALA A 237 13.37 2.34 -0.40
CA ALA A 237 11.97 1.95 -0.55
C ALA A 237 11.09 2.30 0.66
N VAL A 238 11.66 2.29 1.86
CA VAL A 238 10.93 2.59 3.11
C VAL A 238 10.68 4.08 3.29
N ILE A 239 11.48 4.97 2.69
CA ILE A 239 11.37 6.42 2.89
C ILE A 239 9.96 6.95 2.59
N PRO A 240 9.31 6.66 1.43
CA PRO A 240 7.97 7.16 1.16
C PRO A 240 6.91 6.65 2.13
N VAL A 241 7.07 5.42 2.62
CA VAL A 241 6.15 4.83 3.61
C VAL A 241 6.21 5.62 4.91
N ILE A 242 7.42 5.93 5.39
CA ILE A 242 7.63 6.74 6.60
C ILE A 242 7.06 8.14 6.39
N LEU A 243 7.36 8.79 5.27
CA LEU A 243 6.87 10.14 4.96
C LEU A 243 5.34 10.18 4.90
N PHE A 244 4.72 9.22 4.21
CA PHE A 244 3.26 9.14 4.11
C PHE A 244 2.61 8.92 5.49
N PHE A 245 3.19 8.03 6.31
CA PHE A 245 2.71 7.80 7.67
C PHE A 245 2.81 9.07 8.53
N LEU A 246 3.94 9.76 8.50
CA LEU A 246 4.13 11.01 9.25
C LEU A 246 3.14 12.12 8.83
N MET A 247 2.78 12.17 7.55
CA MET A 247 1.74 13.10 7.06
C MET A 247 0.34 12.75 7.56
N MET A 248 0.02 11.46 7.64
CA MET A 248 -1.34 10.98 7.94
C MET A 248 -1.59 10.69 9.44
N GLN A 249 -0.55 10.54 10.28
CA GLN A 249 -0.67 10.10 11.68
C GLN A 249 -1.63 10.95 12.53
N LYS A 250 -1.65 12.27 12.32
CA LYS A 250 -2.54 13.17 13.09
C LYS A 250 -4.03 12.92 12.84
N GLN A 251 -4.38 12.59 11.59
CA GLN A 251 -5.75 12.27 11.20
C GLN A 251 -6.15 10.88 11.70
N PHE A 252 -5.21 9.93 11.69
CA PHE A 252 -5.41 8.58 12.21
C PHE A 252 -5.75 8.58 13.72
N ILE A 253 -4.97 9.31 14.53
CA ILE A 253 -5.18 9.40 15.99
C ILE A 253 -6.56 9.99 16.28
N LYS A 254 -6.98 11.04 15.57
CA LYS A 254 -8.32 11.66 15.74
C LYS A 254 -9.46 10.70 15.39
N GLY A 255 -9.27 9.83 14.38
CA GLY A 255 -10.28 8.85 13.97
C GLY A 255 -10.48 7.73 15.00
N VAL A 256 -9.40 7.24 15.58
CA VAL A 256 -9.44 6.13 16.56
C VAL A 256 -10.02 6.60 17.91
N THR A 257 -9.71 7.83 18.34
CA THR A 257 -10.21 8.37 19.62
C THR A 257 -11.71 8.65 19.62
N LEU A 258 -12.30 9.00 18.48
CA LEU A 258 -13.75 9.23 18.36
C LEU A 258 -14.58 7.93 18.42
N THR A 259 -13.99 6.78 18.07
CA THR A 259 -14.66 5.48 18.19
C THR A 259 -14.50 4.85 19.57
N GLY A 260 -13.49 5.23 20.35
CA GLY A 260 -13.20 4.69 21.69
C GLY A 260 -13.97 5.37 22.85
N LEU A 261 -14.69 6.46 22.61
CA LEU A 261 -15.43 7.21 23.65
C LEU A 261 -16.93 6.87 23.71
N LYS A 262 -17.38 5.80 23.04
CA LYS A 262 -18.73 5.24 23.15
C LYS A 262 -18.72 3.93 23.93
N GLY A 263 -18.11 3.94 25.12
CA GLY A 263 -18.17 2.89 26.12
C GLY A 263 -18.61 3.50 27.44
#